data_f179a49c980d153e9d4471ea88782827
#
_entry.id   f179a49c980d153e9d4471ea88782827
#
_cell.length_a   1.000
_cell.length_b   1.000
_cell.length_c   1.000
_cell.angle_alpha   90.00
_cell.angle_beta   90.00
_cell.angle_gamma   90.00
#
_symmetry.space_group_name_H-M   'P 1'
#
loop_
_entity.id
_entity.type
_entity.pdbx_description
1 polymer ?
#
loop_
_entity_poly.entity_id
_entity_poly.type
_entity_poly.pdbx_seq_one_letter_code
_entity_poly.pdbx_strand_id
1 'polypeptide(L)'
;MKAKMILAACLLFLSVWQALGAQTVYPKREFRGAWIQCVNGQFQGMPPRQMQAMLISQLDRLEKAGINAIVFQVRAECDALYRSSYEPWSRFLTGVQGQAPAPVWDPLQFMIDECHKRGMELHAWINPYRAQTKGTTALSPLHPYNKYPNLFVRYAGQLYFDPGQPESRKYICRIVRDIVSRYDIDAIHMDDYFYPYPVNGMDFPDNVSFAAYGRGFTNKADWRRDNVNVLIKEIHETVRQCKPWVKFGVSPFGIYRNKKSDPNGSNTNGLQNYDDLYADVLLWVNNGWVDYNIPQVYWEIGHPAADYDTLVRWWAKHSAARPLYIGQDVMRTVSKADPKKPAQHQMPAKYQLQRSLPAIGGSCQWYAAAVVDNPGSYCDMLEKVYHKYPALQPRYPFMDDKAPKKVRKVKPVWTEDGYILFWTAPKAKDVMDEAVQYVVYRFGNKEDVNLKDPSHIVAITRDCFYKLPYEDGKTKYRYVVTALDRLQNESKAVKKKVKL
;
A
#
# COMPACT_ATOMS: atom_id res chain seq x y z
N MET A 1 -57.14 -12.91 -24.03
CA MET A 1 -55.86 -13.50 -24.49
C MET A 1 -54.79 -12.45 -24.67
N LYS A 2 -55.01 -11.30 -25.30
CA LYS A 2 -53.96 -10.28 -25.58
C LYS A 2 -53.30 -9.67 -24.33
N ALA A 3 -54.06 -9.44 -23.22
CA ALA A 3 -53.49 -8.88 -21.97
C ALA A 3 -52.53 -9.85 -21.23
N LYS A 4 -52.77 -11.16 -21.28
CA LYS A 4 -51.90 -12.19 -20.65
C LYS A 4 -50.57 -12.38 -21.45
N MET A 5 -50.62 -12.19 -22.78
CA MET A 5 -49.43 -12.24 -23.62
C MET A 5 -48.50 -11.01 -23.40
N ILE A 6 -49.09 -9.83 -23.19
CA ILE A 6 -48.31 -8.60 -22.90
C ILE A 6 -47.62 -8.69 -21.54
N LEU A 7 -48.31 -9.24 -20.51
CA LEU A 7 -47.72 -9.44 -19.20
C LEU A 7 -46.58 -10.46 -19.18
N ALA A 8 -46.73 -11.55 -19.97
CA ALA A 8 -45.68 -12.56 -20.14
C ALA A 8 -44.46 -12.00 -20.91
N ALA A 9 -44.67 -11.17 -21.92
CA ALA A 9 -43.59 -10.49 -22.64
C ALA A 9 -42.87 -9.47 -21.77
N CYS A 10 -43.56 -8.69 -20.92
CA CYS A 10 -42.94 -7.77 -19.98
C CYS A 10 -42.15 -8.50 -18.88
N LEU A 11 -42.60 -9.65 -18.41
CA LEU A 11 -41.88 -10.47 -17.43
C LEU A 11 -40.65 -11.14 -18.04
N LEU A 12 -40.70 -11.55 -19.31
CA LEU A 12 -39.54 -12.04 -20.05
C LEU A 12 -38.51 -10.92 -20.33
N PHE A 13 -38.93 -9.71 -20.65
CA PHE A 13 -38.04 -8.56 -20.79
C PHE A 13 -37.41 -8.12 -19.48
N LEU A 14 -38.12 -8.17 -18.37
CA LEU A 14 -37.58 -7.90 -17.01
C LEU A 14 -36.61 -8.99 -16.57
N SER A 15 -36.81 -10.25 -16.92
CA SER A 15 -35.89 -11.35 -16.59
C SER A 15 -34.63 -11.35 -17.46
N VAL A 16 -34.71 -10.88 -18.71
CA VAL A 16 -33.54 -10.70 -19.58
C VAL A 16 -32.70 -9.50 -19.15
N TRP A 17 -33.30 -8.47 -18.57
CA TRP A 17 -32.54 -7.33 -18.01
C TRP A 17 -31.85 -7.66 -16.67
N GLN A 18 -32.36 -8.63 -15.90
CA GLN A 18 -31.69 -9.12 -14.67
C GLN A 18 -30.59 -10.15 -14.98
N ALA A 19 -30.55 -10.73 -16.18
CA ALA A 19 -29.52 -11.64 -16.66
C ALA A 19 -28.34 -10.94 -17.37
N LEU A 20 -28.44 -9.64 -17.68
CA LEU A 20 -27.28 -8.80 -17.97
C LEU A 20 -26.51 -8.61 -16.65
N GLY A 21 -25.70 -9.60 -16.29
CA GLY A 21 -24.77 -9.53 -15.17
C GLY A 21 -24.07 -8.19 -15.20
N ALA A 22 -24.06 -7.48 -14.08
CA ALA A 22 -23.41 -6.19 -13.95
C ALA A 22 -22.01 -6.31 -14.56
N GLN A 23 -21.80 -5.66 -15.72
CA GLN A 23 -20.53 -5.72 -16.44
C GLN A 23 -19.47 -5.27 -15.45
N THR A 24 -18.52 -6.13 -15.15
CA THR A 24 -17.45 -5.83 -14.17
C THR A 24 -16.70 -4.61 -14.69
N VAL A 25 -16.97 -3.46 -14.11
CA VAL A 25 -16.27 -2.23 -14.46
C VAL A 25 -14.87 -2.31 -13.88
N TYR A 26 -13.87 -2.36 -14.75
CA TYR A 26 -12.47 -2.34 -14.34
C TYR A 26 -12.02 -0.90 -14.16
N PRO A 27 -11.54 -0.50 -12.96
CA PRO A 27 -11.09 0.86 -12.73
C PRO A 27 -9.77 1.10 -13.47
N LYS A 28 -9.65 2.25 -14.15
CA LYS A 28 -8.37 2.68 -14.72
C LYS A 28 -7.32 2.95 -13.63
N ARG A 29 -7.76 3.35 -12.43
CA ARG A 29 -6.91 3.65 -11.28
C ARG A 29 -7.39 2.86 -10.07
N GLU A 30 -6.50 2.09 -9.48
CA GLU A 30 -6.79 1.28 -8.31
C GLU A 30 -5.48 0.96 -7.59
N PHE A 31 -5.41 1.23 -6.29
CA PHE A 31 -4.30 0.76 -5.47
C PHE A 31 -4.42 -0.75 -5.27
N ARG A 32 -3.42 -1.48 -5.68
CA ARG A 32 -3.34 -2.95 -5.60
C ARG A 32 -2.07 -3.31 -4.86
N GLY A 33 -2.12 -3.23 -3.54
CA GLY A 33 -0.95 -3.42 -2.67
C GLY A 33 -0.81 -4.83 -2.15
N ALA A 34 0.43 -5.16 -1.72
CA ALA A 34 0.73 -6.34 -0.91
C ALA A 34 1.83 -6.01 0.10
N TRP A 35 1.70 -6.51 1.34
CA TRP A 35 2.73 -6.38 2.37
C TRP A 35 3.74 -7.51 2.28
N ILE A 36 5.03 -7.16 2.34
CA ILE A 36 6.15 -8.09 2.54
C ILE A 36 6.76 -7.76 3.91
N GLN A 37 6.45 -8.58 4.91
CA GLN A 37 6.96 -8.44 6.27
C GLN A 37 8.28 -9.19 6.45
N CYS A 38 9.12 -8.71 7.37
CA CYS A 38 10.32 -9.43 7.80
C CYS A 38 10.13 -10.17 9.14
N VAL A 39 9.21 -9.69 10.00
CA VAL A 39 9.06 -10.16 11.39
C VAL A 39 8.70 -11.64 11.55
N ASN A 40 8.14 -12.28 10.55
CA ASN A 40 7.83 -13.71 10.59
C ASN A 40 9.01 -14.60 10.17
N GLY A 41 10.19 -13.99 9.95
CA GLY A 41 11.42 -14.71 9.66
C GLY A 41 11.46 -15.41 8.31
N GLN A 42 10.60 -15.02 7.35
CA GLN A 42 10.50 -15.69 6.04
C GLN A 42 11.82 -15.72 5.26
N PHE A 43 12.75 -14.83 5.52
CA PHE A 43 14.08 -14.80 4.91
C PHE A 43 15.23 -14.72 5.91
N GLN A 44 14.94 -14.95 7.22
CA GLN A 44 15.94 -14.90 8.28
C GLN A 44 17.05 -15.93 8.08
N GLY A 45 18.29 -15.47 8.00
CA GLY A 45 19.47 -16.32 7.76
C GLY A 45 19.60 -16.89 6.35
N MET A 46 18.74 -16.45 5.43
CA MET A 46 18.82 -16.86 4.02
C MET A 46 20.03 -16.19 3.34
N PRO A 47 20.85 -16.96 2.57
CA PRO A 47 21.94 -16.36 1.81
C PRO A 47 21.45 -15.27 0.86
N PRO A 48 22.18 -14.16 0.66
CA PRO A 48 21.73 -13.02 -0.16
C PRO A 48 21.22 -13.39 -1.55
N ARG A 49 21.92 -14.25 -2.29
CA ARG A 49 21.47 -14.69 -3.63
C ARG A 49 20.16 -15.45 -3.60
N GLN A 50 19.95 -16.27 -2.59
CA GLN A 50 18.71 -17.04 -2.42
C GLN A 50 17.55 -16.10 -2.06
N MET A 51 17.78 -15.14 -1.16
CA MET A 51 16.77 -14.14 -0.81
C MET A 51 16.40 -13.28 -2.03
N GLN A 52 17.38 -12.82 -2.81
CA GLN A 52 17.13 -12.06 -4.05
C GLN A 52 16.30 -12.87 -5.04
N ALA A 53 16.66 -14.13 -5.30
CA ALA A 53 15.91 -15.01 -6.21
C ALA A 53 14.47 -15.25 -5.73
N MET A 54 14.28 -15.46 -4.43
CA MET A 54 12.95 -15.63 -3.83
C MET A 54 12.11 -14.37 -3.96
N LEU A 55 12.67 -13.18 -3.66
CA LEU A 55 11.98 -11.89 -3.80
C LEU A 55 11.61 -11.60 -5.27
N ILE A 56 12.52 -11.86 -6.23
CA ILE A 56 12.23 -11.74 -7.66
C ILE A 56 11.05 -12.63 -8.06
N SER A 57 11.09 -13.93 -7.71
CA SER A 57 10.02 -14.87 -8.02
C SER A 57 8.67 -14.44 -7.41
N GLN A 58 8.70 -13.91 -6.19
CA GLN A 58 7.50 -13.38 -5.53
C GLN A 58 6.96 -12.14 -6.26
N LEU A 59 7.83 -11.19 -6.64
CA LEU A 59 7.45 -10.00 -7.39
C LEU A 59 6.91 -10.34 -8.79
N ASP A 60 7.52 -11.28 -9.51
CA ASP A 60 7.04 -11.72 -10.83
C ASP A 60 5.62 -12.29 -10.75
N ARG A 61 5.33 -13.09 -9.70
CA ARG A 61 3.99 -13.64 -9.50
C ARG A 61 2.96 -12.58 -9.10
N LEU A 62 3.37 -11.60 -8.27
CA LEU A 62 2.54 -10.47 -7.86
C LEU A 62 2.26 -9.52 -9.04
N GLU A 63 3.25 -9.24 -9.89
CA GLU A 63 3.08 -8.47 -11.13
C GLU A 63 2.02 -9.10 -12.02
N LYS A 64 2.15 -10.41 -12.26
CA LYS A 64 1.17 -11.18 -13.05
C LYS A 64 -0.23 -11.15 -12.46
N ALA A 65 -0.34 -11.13 -11.12
CA ALA A 65 -1.59 -10.94 -10.41
C ALA A 65 -2.11 -9.49 -10.42
N GLY A 66 -1.42 -8.57 -11.10
CA GLY A 66 -1.79 -7.16 -11.25
C GLY A 66 -1.58 -6.30 -10.00
N ILE A 67 -0.72 -6.74 -9.06
CA ILE A 67 -0.26 -5.92 -7.92
C ILE A 67 0.61 -4.79 -8.47
N ASN A 68 0.43 -3.58 -7.95
CA ASN A 68 1.13 -2.38 -8.42
C ASN A 68 1.81 -1.57 -7.29
N ALA A 69 1.77 -2.07 -6.05
CA ALA A 69 2.49 -1.49 -4.93
C ALA A 69 2.94 -2.57 -3.94
N ILE A 70 4.16 -2.44 -3.44
CA ILE A 70 4.71 -3.30 -2.39
C ILE A 70 4.98 -2.47 -1.13
N VAL A 71 4.43 -2.91 -0.01
CA VAL A 71 4.70 -2.35 1.32
C VAL A 71 5.72 -3.24 2.00
N PHE A 72 7.00 -2.85 1.94
CA PHE A 72 8.13 -3.66 2.40
C PHE A 72 8.61 -3.23 3.78
N GLN A 73 8.61 -4.15 4.75
CA GLN A 73 9.06 -3.86 6.11
C GLN A 73 10.58 -3.77 6.17
N VAL A 74 11.08 -2.57 6.42
CA VAL A 74 12.51 -2.26 6.42
C VAL A 74 13.07 -1.96 7.80
N ARG A 75 12.20 -1.70 8.81
CA ARG A 75 12.58 -1.39 10.19
C ARG A 75 11.57 -1.98 11.17
N ALA A 76 11.95 -3.06 11.85
CA ALA A 76 11.05 -3.83 12.71
C ALA A 76 11.29 -3.64 14.21
N GLU A 77 12.56 -3.53 14.66
CA GLU A 77 13.00 -3.55 16.06
C GLU A 77 14.11 -2.52 16.34
N CYS A 78 13.99 -1.29 15.85
CA CYS A 78 15.10 -0.32 15.84
C CYS A 78 16.35 -0.90 15.19
N ASP A 79 16.15 -1.62 14.09
CA ASP A 79 17.12 -2.27 13.26
C ASP A 79 16.73 -2.13 11.78
N ALA A 80 17.63 -2.39 10.86
CA ALA A 80 17.44 -2.03 9.46
C ALA A 80 17.66 -3.20 8.49
N LEU A 81 16.80 -3.30 7.46
CA LEU A 81 17.02 -4.09 6.25
C LEU A 81 17.63 -3.22 5.12
N TYR A 82 18.44 -2.27 5.49
CA TYR A 82 19.18 -1.36 4.60
C TYR A 82 20.46 -0.88 5.31
N ARG A 83 21.38 -0.29 4.56
CA ARG A 83 22.61 0.27 5.16
C ARG A 83 22.27 1.51 5.98
N SER A 84 22.09 1.36 7.30
CA SER A 84 21.83 2.46 8.23
C SER A 84 23.13 2.88 8.94
N SER A 85 23.27 4.21 9.15
CA SER A 85 24.32 4.77 10.03
C SER A 85 23.83 4.95 11.49
N TYR A 86 22.57 4.67 11.75
CA TYR A 86 21.92 4.93 13.03
C TYR A 86 21.53 3.66 13.79
N GLU A 87 21.17 2.61 13.07
CA GLU A 87 20.62 1.38 13.61
C GLU A 87 21.35 0.16 13.07
N PRO A 88 21.44 -0.94 13.84
CA PRO A 88 22.15 -2.15 13.41
C PRO A 88 21.38 -2.86 12.28
N TRP A 89 22.08 -3.75 11.57
CA TRP A 89 21.42 -4.71 10.68
C TRP A 89 20.40 -5.56 11.44
N SER A 90 19.27 -5.80 10.81
CA SER A 90 18.19 -6.58 11.41
C SER A 90 18.55 -8.07 11.50
N ARG A 91 18.19 -8.69 12.65
CA ARG A 91 18.26 -10.15 12.79
C ARG A 91 17.35 -10.90 11.82
N PHE A 92 16.28 -10.27 11.37
CA PHE A 92 15.38 -10.83 10.38
C PHE A 92 16.02 -10.99 8.99
N LEU A 93 17.20 -10.41 8.79
CA LEU A 93 18.00 -10.58 7.59
C LEU A 93 19.01 -11.73 7.74
N THR A 94 19.81 -11.71 8.82
CA THR A 94 20.95 -12.62 8.97
C THR A 94 20.80 -13.65 10.10
N GLY A 95 19.77 -13.54 10.91
CA GLY A 95 19.58 -14.32 12.13
C GLY A 95 20.17 -13.65 13.37
N VAL A 96 21.14 -12.75 13.21
CA VAL A 96 21.83 -12.06 14.32
C VAL A 96 21.75 -10.53 14.12
N GLN A 97 21.18 -9.81 15.09
CA GLN A 97 21.09 -8.35 15.03
C GLN A 97 22.49 -7.71 15.06
N GLY A 98 22.76 -6.82 14.13
CA GLY A 98 24.06 -6.16 13.98
C GLY A 98 25.01 -6.84 13.00
N GLN A 99 24.75 -8.10 12.61
CA GLN A 99 25.52 -8.80 11.61
C GLN A 99 25.11 -8.37 10.20
N ALA A 100 26.06 -7.85 9.44
CA ALA A 100 25.83 -7.52 8.02
C ALA A 100 25.66 -8.80 7.19
N PRO A 101 24.83 -8.78 6.13
CA PRO A 101 24.75 -9.91 5.20
C PRO A 101 26.09 -10.10 4.46
N ALA A 102 26.43 -11.34 4.12
CA ALA A 102 27.64 -11.69 3.40
C ALA A 102 27.32 -12.46 2.10
N PRO A 103 27.65 -11.93 0.90
CA PRO A 103 28.23 -10.62 0.65
C PRO A 103 27.29 -9.46 1.08
N VAL A 104 27.88 -8.31 1.43
CA VAL A 104 27.11 -7.12 1.81
C VAL A 104 26.30 -6.61 0.63
N TRP A 105 25.00 -6.44 0.82
CA TRP A 105 24.05 -5.86 -0.14
C TRP A 105 23.01 -5.01 0.58
N ASP A 106 22.22 -4.25 -0.16
CA ASP A 106 21.17 -3.39 0.40
C ASP A 106 19.79 -3.89 -0.01
N PRO A 107 19.04 -4.59 0.87
CA PRO A 107 17.71 -5.12 0.56
C PRO A 107 16.71 -4.05 0.15
N LEU A 108 16.73 -2.86 0.76
CA LEU A 108 15.80 -1.78 0.41
C LEU A 108 16.07 -1.27 -1.01
N GLN A 109 17.33 -0.99 -1.34
CA GLN A 109 17.70 -0.54 -2.70
C GLN A 109 17.33 -1.59 -3.75
N PHE A 110 17.63 -2.86 -3.48
CA PHE A 110 17.26 -3.96 -4.35
C PHE A 110 15.75 -4.04 -4.60
N MET A 111 14.94 -3.92 -3.56
CA MET A 111 13.48 -3.96 -3.68
C MET A 111 12.92 -2.75 -4.42
N ILE A 112 13.52 -1.57 -4.26
CA ILE A 112 13.18 -0.37 -5.05
C ILE A 112 13.40 -0.66 -6.53
N ASP A 113 14.59 -1.12 -6.90
CA ASP A 113 14.99 -1.36 -8.28
C ASP A 113 14.07 -2.43 -8.94
N GLU A 114 13.82 -3.54 -8.23
CA GLU A 114 12.98 -4.62 -8.76
C GLU A 114 11.48 -4.25 -8.82
N CYS A 115 10.97 -3.44 -7.88
CA CYS A 115 9.60 -2.91 -7.96
C CYS A 115 9.47 -1.92 -9.12
N HIS A 116 10.38 -0.96 -9.22
CA HIS A 116 10.35 0.06 -10.27
C HIS A 116 10.48 -0.52 -11.68
N LYS A 117 11.31 -1.56 -11.86
CA LYS A 117 11.44 -2.31 -13.10
C LYS A 117 10.11 -2.91 -13.57
N ARG A 118 9.24 -3.31 -12.63
CA ARG A 118 7.89 -3.86 -12.90
C ARG A 118 6.78 -2.80 -12.89
N GLY A 119 7.13 -1.52 -12.82
CA GLY A 119 6.14 -0.43 -12.74
C GLY A 119 5.38 -0.36 -11.42
N MET A 120 5.84 -1.07 -10.38
CA MET A 120 5.27 -1.04 -9.02
C MET A 120 5.87 0.09 -8.18
N GLU A 121 5.08 0.63 -7.24
CA GLU A 121 5.60 1.48 -6.18
C GLU A 121 6.22 0.66 -5.04
N LEU A 122 7.25 1.21 -4.38
CA LEU A 122 7.77 0.68 -3.12
C LEU A 122 7.48 1.64 -1.97
N HIS A 123 6.74 1.14 -0.97
CA HIS A 123 6.46 1.81 0.28
C HIS A 123 7.32 1.22 1.39
N ALA A 124 8.24 2.02 1.95
CA ALA A 124 9.11 1.59 3.04
C ALA A 124 8.34 1.56 4.36
N TRP A 125 8.08 0.36 4.88
CA TRP A 125 7.33 0.18 6.12
C TRP A 125 8.27 0.13 7.33
N ILE A 126 7.97 1.00 8.31
CA ILE A 126 8.69 1.12 9.57
C ILE A 126 7.75 0.90 10.76
N ASN A 127 8.22 0.24 11.81
CA ASN A 127 7.60 0.28 13.13
C ASN A 127 8.26 1.41 13.95
N PRO A 128 7.53 2.47 14.34
CA PRO A 128 8.16 3.64 14.94
C PRO A 128 8.69 3.37 16.36
N TYR A 129 7.91 2.72 17.20
CA TYR A 129 8.22 2.62 18.64
C TYR A 129 8.76 1.25 19.08
N ARG A 130 8.45 0.18 18.37
CA ARG A 130 8.90 -1.16 18.77
C ARG A 130 10.41 -1.28 18.62
N ALA A 131 11.09 -1.67 19.72
CA ALA A 131 12.53 -1.84 19.79
C ALA A 131 12.98 -3.30 20.06
N GLN A 132 12.04 -4.17 20.43
CA GLN A 132 12.29 -5.60 20.64
C GLN A 132 10.98 -6.37 20.51
N THR A 133 10.99 -7.50 19.80
CA THR A 133 9.91 -8.50 19.82
C THR A 133 10.23 -9.61 20.81
N LYS A 134 9.25 -10.48 21.11
CA LYS A 134 9.44 -11.63 22.02
C LYS A 134 10.54 -12.59 21.57
N GLY A 135 10.81 -12.68 20.27
CA GLY A 135 11.83 -13.57 19.71
C GLY A 135 13.25 -13.00 19.77
N THR A 136 13.44 -11.74 20.15
CA THR A 136 14.77 -11.12 20.24
C THR A 136 15.31 -11.28 21.66
N THR A 137 16.20 -12.23 21.86
CA THR A 137 16.77 -12.55 23.18
C THR A 137 17.96 -11.68 23.56
N ALA A 138 18.70 -11.15 22.57
CA ALA A 138 19.84 -10.26 22.77
C ALA A 138 19.79 -9.09 21.79
N LEU A 139 20.12 -7.89 22.26
CA LEU A 139 20.26 -6.70 21.43
C LEU A 139 21.71 -6.55 20.97
N SER A 140 21.90 -6.11 19.74
CA SER A 140 23.23 -5.73 19.24
C SER A 140 23.84 -4.63 20.11
N PRO A 141 25.17 -4.60 20.35
CA PRO A 141 25.86 -3.46 20.97
C PRO A 141 25.57 -2.12 20.28
N LEU A 142 25.27 -2.13 18.98
CA LEU A 142 24.92 -0.96 18.17
C LEU A 142 23.45 -0.55 18.30
N HIS A 143 22.62 -1.32 19.01
CA HIS A 143 21.20 -0.98 19.18
C HIS A 143 21.02 0.34 19.95
N PRO A 144 20.11 1.25 19.50
CA PRO A 144 19.92 2.57 20.11
C PRO A 144 19.69 2.55 21.62
N TYR A 145 19.09 1.48 22.17
CA TYR A 145 18.89 1.31 23.61
C TYR A 145 20.21 1.40 24.41
N ASN A 146 21.30 0.86 23.87
CA ASN A 146 22.60 0.89 24.58
C ASN A 146 23.20 2.30 24.66
N LYS A 147 22.84 3.19 23.72
CA LYS A 147 23.31 4.58 23.70
C LYS A 147 22.34 5.54 24.40
N TYR A 148 21.06 5.27 24.33
CA TYR A 148 19.99 6.16 24.82
C TYR A 148 18.95 5.40 25.66
N PRO A 149 19.35 4.71 26.76
CA PRO A 149 18.44 3.83 27.51
C PRO A 149 17.23 4.57 28.11
N ASN A 150 17.38 5.85 28.41
CA ASN A 150 16.32 6.71 28.95
C ASN A 150 15.19 7.01 27.97
N LEU A 151 15.36 6.73 26.67
CA LEU A 151 14.32 6.88 25.65
C LEU A 151 13.39 5.66 25.57
N PHE A 152 13.67 4.61 26.33
CA PHE A 152 12.98 3.33 26.20
C PHE A 152 12.32 2.90 27.52
N VAL A 153 11.25 2.14 27.37
CA VAL A 153 10.53 1.49 28.46
C VAL A 153 10.32 0.01 28.15
N ARG A 154 10.22 -0.81 29.21
CA ARG A 154 9.86 -2.22 29.09
C ARG A 154 8.38 -2.42 29.40
N TYR A 155 7.66 -3.07 28.49
CA TYR A 155 6.26 -3.40 28.66
C TYR A 155 6.01 -4.83 28.20
N ALA A 156 5.38 -5.64 29.05
CA ALA A 156 5.10 -7.05 28.78
C ALA A 156 6.31 -7.87 28.27
N GLY A 157 7.50 -7.59 28.84
CA GLY A 157 8.75 -8.27 28.48
C GLY A 157 9.41 -7.80 27.18
N GLN A 158 8.85 -6.81 26.50
CA GLN A 158 9.40 -6.22 25.27
C GLN A 158 9.88 -4.80 25.49
N LEU A 159 10.75 -4.32 24.63
CA LEU A 159 11.31 -2.97 24.67
C LEU A 159 10.63 -2.08 23.63
N TYR A 160 10.29 -0.86 24.06
CA TYR A 160 9.68 0.16 23.21
C TYR A 160 10.34 1.50 23.42
N PHE A 161 10.43 2.34 22.39
CA PHE A 161 10.58 3.76 22.63
C PHE A 161 9.41 4.26 23.48
N ASP A 162 9.70 5.18 24.41
CA ASP A 162 8.67 5.89 25.13
C ASP A 162 8.11 7.02 24.26
N PRO A 163 6.83 6.94 23.81
CA PRO A 163 6.24 7.96 22.97
C PRO A 163 6.11 9.33 23.64
N GLY A 164 6.13 9.35 24.97
CA GLY A 164 6.10 10.56 25.80
C GLY A 164 7.40 11.37 25.78
N GLN A 165 8.50 10.78 25.36
CA GLN A 165 9.80 11.43 25.28
C GLN A 165 9.95 12.23 23.98
N PRO A 166 10.18 13.58 24.04
CA PRO A 166 10.41 14.38 22.82
C PRO A 166 11.59 13.88 21.98
N GLU A 167 12.64 13.39 22.63
CA GLU A 167 13.84 12.89 21.95
C GLU A 167 13.58 11.58 21.20
N SER A 168 12.63 10.73 21.65
CA SER A 168 12.18 9.56 20.91
C SER A 168 11.60 9.95 19.55
N ARG A 169 10.74 10.98 19.51
CA ARG A 169 10.17 11.50 18.26
C ARG A 169 11.24 12.05 17.33
N LYS A 170 12.17 12.86 17.86
CA LYS A 170 13.29 13.39 17.07
C LYS A 170 14.16 12.28 16.48
N TYR A 171 14.38 11.20 17.24
CA TYR A 171 15.13 10.04 16.78
C TYR A 171 14.41 9.35 15.61
N ILE A 172 13.10 9.09 15.75
CA ILE A 172 12.28 8.46 14.70
C ILE A 172 12.25 9.32 13.44
N CYS A 173 12.05 10.64 13.57
CA CYS A 173 12.10 11.56 12.43
C CYS A 173 13.48 11.58 11.75
N ARG A 174 14.57 11.38 12.49
CA ARG A 174 15.92 11.24 11.91
C ARG A 174 16.03 9.98 11.04
N ILE A 175 15.47 8.85 11.49
CA ILE A 175 15.43 7.62 10.69
C ILE A 175 14.59 7.81 9.42
N VAL A 176 13.41 8.44 9.53
CA VAL A 176 12.57 8.76 8.36
C VAL A 176 13.34 9.65 7.38
N ARG A 177 14.02 10.69 7.88
CA ARG A 177 14.85 11.58 7.06
C ARG A 177 15.95 10.81 6.35
N ASP A 178 16.65 9.89 7.02
CA ASP A 178 17.70 9.07 6.43
C ASP A 178 17.15 8.23 5.27
N ILE A 179 16.05 7.52 5.48
CA ILE A 179 15.44 6.68 4.45
C ILE A 179 14.98 7.54 3.25
N VAL A 180 14.16 8.58 3.50
CA VAL A 180 13.58 9.41 2.43
C VAL A 180 14.65 10.13 1.62
N SER A 181 15.69 10.65 2.28
CA SER A 181 16.74 11.41 1.57
C SER A 181 17.59 10.53 0.67
N ARG A 182 17.88 9.31 1.10
CA ARG A 182 18.85 8.42 0.43
C ARG A 182 18.24 7.50 -0.62
N TYR A 183 16.99 7.06 -0.42
CA TYR A 183 16.36 6.05 -1.25
C TYR A 183 15.24 6.63 -2.12
N ASP A 184 15.07 6.11 -3.33
CA ASP A 184 14.00 6.49 -4.26
C ASP A 184 12.69 5.73 -3.97
N ILE A 185 12.27 5.76 -2.70
CA ILE A 185 10.99 5.18 -2.27
C ILE A 185 9.82 6.04 -2.73
N ASP A 186 8.66 5.42 -2.91
CA ASP A 186 7.42 6.11 -3.29
C ASP A 186 6.59 6.54 -2.07
N ALA A 187 6.78 5.86 -0.92
CA ALA A 187 6.15 6.23 0.34
C ALA A 187 6.92 5.75 1.57
N ILE A 188 6.71 6.44 2.71
CA ILE A 188 6.90 5.90 4.06
C ILE A 188 5.56 5.35 4.52
N HIS A 189 5.58 4.17 5.15
CA HIS A 189 4.41 3.50 5.67
C HIS A 189 4.61 3.09 7.14
N MET A 190 3.58 3.27 7.97
CA MET A 190 3.53 2.77 9.35
C MET A 190 2.31 1.87 9.53
N ASP A 191 2.46 0.84 10.35
CA ASP A 191 1.37 -0.05 10.74
C ASP A 191 0.57 0.49 11.96
N ASP A 192 -0.07 -0.39 12.71
CA ASP A 192 -0.93 -0.07 13.85
C ASP A 192 -0.20 -0.13 15.21
N TYR A 193 1.12 -0.35 15.24
CA TYR A 193 1.89 -0.39 16.49
C TYR A 193 2.33 1.01 16.92
N PHE A 194 1.36 1.83 17.35
CA PHE A 194 1.61 3.13 18.01
C PHE A 194 1.99 2.88 19.47
N TYR A 195 1.09 3.01 20.45
CA TYR A 195 1.30 2.32 21.72
C TYR A 195 1.12 0.82 21.51
N PRO A 196 1.81 -0.04 22.32
CA PRO A 196 1.64 -1.48 22.20
C PRO A 196 0.20 -1.91 22.54
N TYR A 197 -0.21 -3.06 22.02
CA TYR A 197 -1.49 -3.64 22.37
C TYR A 197 -1.58 -3.82 23.89
N PRO A 198 -2.71 -3.45 24.51
CA PRO A 198 -2.87 -3.50 25.96
C PRO A 198 -2.78 -4.94 26.46
N VAL A 199 -2.08 -5.13 27.57
CA VAL A 199 -2.01 -6.38 28.31
C VAL A 199 -2.85 -6.22 29.58
N ASN A 200 -3.77 -7.16 29.81
CA ASN A 200 -4.68 -7.09 30.95
C ASN A 200 -3.92 -6.93 32.29
N GLY A 201 -4.33 -5.97 33.10
CA GLY A 201 -3.71 -5.66 34.38
C GLY A 201 -2.37 -4.92 34.31
N MET A 202 -1.90 -4.52 33.12
CA MET A 202 -0.65 -3.77 32.96
C MET A 202 -0.91 -2.43 32.26
N ASP A 203 -0.56 -1.31 32.92
CA ASP A 203 -0.48 -0.01 32.25
C ASP A 203 0.89 0.15 31.57
N PHE A 204 0.94 0.93 30.49
CA PHE A 204 2.22 1.28 29.86
C PHE A 204 3.02 2.18 30.80
N PRO A 205 4.33 1.92 31.06
CA PRO A 205 5.07 2.54 32.17
C PRO A 205 5.65 3.92 31.80
N ASP A 206 4.81 4.86 31.38
CA ASP A 206 5.16 6.21 30.96
C ASP A 206 4.84 7.31 32.01
N ASN A 207 4.70 6.93 33.28
CA ASN A 207 4.40 7.89 34.37
C ASN A 207 5.48 8.97 34.55
N VAL A 208 6.75 8.58 34.39
CA VAL A 208 7.89 9.51 34.50
C VAL A 208 7.84 10.53 33.38
N SER A 209 7.58 10.09 32.17
CA SER A 209 7.45 10.97 31.00
C SER A 209 6.21 11.85 31.07
N PHE A 210 5.10 11.32 31.61
CA PHE A 210 3.90 12.11 31.84
C PHE A 210 4.14 13.23 32.87
N ALA A 211 4.84 12.93 33.95
CA ALA A 211 5.20 13.95 34.97
C ALA A 211 6.13 15.03 34.38
N ALA A 212 7.11 14.62 33.56
CA ALA A 212 8.10 15.54 32.97
C ALA A 212 7.59 16.33 31.75
N TYR A 213 6.75 15.71 30.93
CA TYR A 213 6.33 16.23 29.61
C TYR A 213 4.81 16.21 29.41
N GLY A 214 4.04 16.36 30.49
CA GLY A 214 2.57 16.33 30.46
C GLY A 214 1.92 17.51 29.74
N ARG A 215 2.63 18.61 29.51
CA ARG A 215 2.16 19.79 28.76
C ARG A 215 0.78 20.31 29.21
N GLY A 216 0.45 20.19 30.51
CA GLY A 216 -0.83 20.62 31.07
C GLY A 216 -2.00 19.64 30.88
N PHE A 217 -1.80 18.49 30.25
CA PHE A 217 -2.82 17.44 30.20
C PHE A 217 -3.07 16.88 31.60
N THR A 218 -4.34 16.80 31.99
CA THR A 218 -4.80 16.15 33.22
C THR A 218 -5.18 14.69 32.99
N ASN A 219 -5.59 14.36 31.73
CA ASN A 219 -5.91 13.01 31.33
C ASN A 219 -4.74 12.37 30.58
N LYS A 220 -4.21 11.27 31.13
CA LYS A 220 -3.07 10.55 30.56
C LYS A 220 -3.35 9.94 29.20
N ALA A 221 -4.58 9.49 28.94
CA ALA A 221 -4.96 8.94 27.64
C ALA A 221 -4.97 10.02 26.54
N ASP A 222 -5.42 11.24 26.86
CA ASP A 222 -5.36 12.37 25.92
C ASP A 222 -3.91 12.78 25.63
N TRP A 223 -3.05 12.79 26.66
CA TRP A 223 -1.63 13.04 26.47
C TRP A 223 -0.94 11.96 25.62
N ARG A 224 -1.28 10.69 25.80
CA ARG A 224 -0.77 9.59 24.98
C ARG A 224 -1.16 9.78 23.51
N ARG A 225 -2.43 10.12 23.23
CA ARG A 225 -2.89 10.43 21.87
C ARG A 225 -2.16 11.63 21.27
N ASP A 226 -1.98 12.68 22.06
CA ASP A 226 -1.25 13.86 21.62
C ASP A 226 0.22 13.54 21.27
N ASN A 227 0.89 12.67 22.04
CA ASN A 227 2.25 12.23 21.71
C ASN A 227 2.32 11.54 20.33
N VAL A 228 1.35 10.66 20.02
CA VAL A 228 1.28 10.00 18.71
C VAL A 228 0.93 11.01 17.62
N ASN A 229 -0.04 11.90 17.86
CA ASN A 229 -0.44 12.96 16.92
C ASN A 229 0.74 13.86 16.54
N VAL A 230 1.54 14.26 17.51
CA VAL A 230 2.74 15.08 17.26
C VAL A 230 3.76 14.30 16.42
N LEU A 231 4.02 13.02 16.72
CA LEU A 231 4.92 12.21 15.89
C LEU A 231 4.44 12.13 14.45
N ILE A 232 3.16 11.83 14.21
CA ILE A 232 2.59 11.73 12.87
C ILE A 232 2.77 13.04 12.09
N LYS A 233 2.49 14.17 12.74
CA LYS A 233 2.70 15.50 12.15
C LYS A 233 4.18 15.77 11.83
N GLU A 234 5.09 15.49 12.79
CA GLU A 234 6.53 15.69 12.61
C GLU A 234 7.11 14.78 11.49
N ILE A 235 6.62 13.54 11.34
CA ILE A 235 6.99 12.65 10.22
C ILE A 235 6.50 13.24 8.89
N HIS A 236 5.23 13.67 8.81
CA HIS A 236 4.70 14.32 7.62
C HIS A 236 5.58 15.49 7.17
N GLU A 237 5.89 16.41 8.10
CA GLU A 237 6.75 17.57 7.85
C GLU A 237 8.16 17.15 7.41
N THR A 238 8.73 16.11 8.05
CA THR A 238 10.04 15.57 7.70
C THR A 238 10.06 15.02 6.26
N VAL A 239 9.06 14.26 5.87
CA VAL A 239 8.94 13.70 4.51
C VAL A 239 8.82 14.84 3.50
N ARG A 240 7.95 15.82 3.73
CA ARG A 240 7.77 16.98 2.83
C ARG A 240 9.04 17.81 2.65
N GLN A 241 9.81 18.00 3.73
CA GLN A 241 11.10 18.71 3.67
C GLN A 241 12.17 17.98 2.87
N CYS A 242 12.15 16.63 2.87
CA CYS A 242 13.13 15.83 2.15
C CYS A 242 12.78 15.67 0.67
N LYS A 243 11.58 15.15 0.39
CA LYS A 243 11.07 14.87 -0.96
C LYS A 243 9.55 15.10 -0.99
N PRO A 244 9.07 16.20 -1.56
CA PRO A 244 7.65 16.57 -1.51
C PRO A 244 6.71 15.57 -2.21
N TRP A 245 7.22 14.74 -3.11
CA TRP A 245 6.46 13.70 -3.81
C TRP A 245 6.34 12.38 -3.07
N VAL A 246 7.16 12.12 -2.03
CA VAL A 246 7.09 10.89 -1.24
C VAL A 246 5.85 10.94 -0.36
N LYS A 247 5.00 9.93 -0.47
CA LYS A 247 3.77 9.81 0.31
C LYS A 247 4.07 9.33 1.73
N PHE A 248 3.22 9.70 2.67
CA PHE A 248 3.21 9.14 4.02
C PHE A 248 1.85 8.50 4.30
N GLY A 249 1.83 7.19 4.57
CA GLY A 249 0.62 6.43 4.84
C GLY A 249 0.67 5.62 6.12
N VAL A 250 -0.51 5.26 6.59
CA VAL A 250 -0.68 4.42 7.77
C VAL A 250 -1.61 3.25 7.49
N SER A 251 -1.38 2.10 8.14
CA SER A 251 -2.32 0.98 8.18
C SER A 251 -2.74 0.74 9.64
N PRO A 252 -3.71 1.51 10.16
CA PRO A 252 -4.17 1.38 11.52
C PRO A 252 -4.97 0.10 11.72
N PHE A 253 -5.20 -0.29 12.97
CA PHE A 253 -6.11 -1.36 13.33
C PHE A 253 -7.50 -1.15 12.70
N GLY A 254 -8.22 -2.23 12.36
CA GLY A 254 -9.46 -2.15 11.57
C GLY A 254 -10.63 -1.43 12.24
N ILE A 255 -10.63 -1.30 13.58
CA ILE A 255 -11.67 -0.60 14.35
C ILE A 255 -11.10 0.73 14.85
N TYR A 256 -11.70 1.86 14.44
CA TYR A 256 -11.34 3.16 15.00
C TYR A 256 -11.86 3.31 16.43
N ARG A 257 -13.18 3.26 16.60
CA ARG A 257 -13.89 3.16 17.89
C ARG A 257 -15.14 2.30 17.74
N ASN A 258 -15.51 1.60 18.82
CA ASN A 258 -16.78 0.89 18.89
C ASN A 258 -17.91 1.87 19.16
N LYS A 259 -19.11 1.57 18.64
CA LYS A 259 -20.31 2.39 18.91
C LYS A 259 -20.65 2.52 20.40
N LYS A 260 -20.25 1.53 21.20
CA LYS A 260 -20.40 1.58 22.68
C LYS A 260 -19.50 2.64 23.32
N SER A 261 -18.31 2.90 22.75
CA SER A 261 -17.35 3.90 23.24
C SER A 261 -17.65 5.29 22.69
N ASP A 262 -18.20 5.37 21.47
CA ASP A 262 -18.52 6.62 20.78
C ASP A 262 -19.77 6.41 19.89
N PRO A 263 -20.82 7.24 19.97
CA PRO A 263 -22.01 7.12 19.12
C PRO A 263 -21.72 7.11 17.61
N ASN A 264 -20.61 7.74 17.16
CA ASN A 264 -20.15 7.74 15.78
C ASN A 264 -19.25 6.55 15.44
N GLY A 265 -18.91 5.70 16.40
CA GLY A 265 -18.12 4.50 16.21
C GLY A 265 -18.83 3.44 15.36
N SER A 266 -18.08 2.44 14.93
CA SER A 266 -18.63 1.29 14.20
C SER A 266 -19.39 0.36 15.13
N ASN A 267 -20.39 -0.36 14.57
CA ASN A 267 -21.12 -1.39 15.32
C ASN A 267 -20.25 -2.64 15.49
N THR A 268 -19.25 -2.53 16.34
CA THR A 268 -18.22 -3.53 16.61
C THR A 268 -17.97 -3.67 18.10
N ASN A 269 -17.25 -4.72 18.49
CA ASN A 269 -16.84 -4.98 19.87
C ASN A 269 -15.42 -5.59 19.86
N GLY A 270 -14.40 -4.75 19.81
CA GLY A 270 -13.00 -5.17 19.77
C GLY A 270 -12.06 -4.06 20.18
N LEU A 271 -10.75 -4.33 20.11
CA LEU A 271 -9.70 -3.35 20.35
C LEU A 271 -9.87 -2.13 19.41
N GLN A 272 -9.56 -0.94 19.89
CA GLN A 272 -9.84 0.33 19.24
C GLN A 272 -8.55 1.14 19.03
N ASN A 273 -8.43 1.78 17.85
CA ASN A 273 -7.31 2.70 17.61
C ASN A 273 -7.25 3.83 18.64
N TYR A 274 -8.36 4.54 18.81
CA TYR A 274 -8.44 5.76 19.60
C TYR A 274 -8.24 5.52 21.09
N ASP A 275 -8.95 4.53 21.65
CA ASP A 275 -9.00 4.31 23.09
C ASP A 275 -7.88 3.38 23.58
N ASP A 276 -7.49 2.37 22.81
CA ASP A 276 -6.56 1.33 23.24
C ASP A 276 -5.14 1.51 22.70
N LEU A 277 -4.99 2.04 21.48
CA LEU A 277 -3.70 2.27 20.83
C LEU A 277 -3.31 3.75 20.81
N TYR A 278 -4.16 4.62 21.36
CA TYR A 278 -3.98 6.07 21.41
C TYR A 278 -3.70 6.69 20.03
N ALA A 279 -4.34 6.16 18.99
CA ALA A 279 -4.17 6.53 17.60
C ALA A 279 -5.41 7.26 17.06
N ASP A 280 -5.36 8.57 16.96
CA ASP A 280 -6.44 9.41 16.42
C ASP A 280 -6.32 9.54 14.89
N VAL A 281 -6.57 8.41 14.20
CA VAL A 281 -6.43 8.31 12.74
C VAL A 281 -7.32 9.31 12.00
N LEU A 282 -8.53 9.59 12.49
CA LEU A 282 -9.42 10.57 11.85
C LEU A 282 -8.86 11.98 11.95
N LEU A 283 -8.22 12.34 13.08
CA LEU A 283 -7.53 13.63 13.20
C LEU A 283 -6.43 13.75 12.15
N TRP A 284 -5.63 12.70 11.96
CA TRP A 284 -4.52 12.73 11.00
C TRP A 284 -4.99 12.87 9.56
N VAL A 285 -6.04 12.14 9.19
CA VAL A 285 -6.66 12.19 7.85
C VAL A 285 -7.27 13.57 7.61
N ASN A 286 -8.03 14.12 8.58
CA ASN A 286 -8.72 15.39 8.46
C ASN A 286 -7.76 16.59 8.39
N ASN A 287 -6.63 16.53 9.11
CA ASN A 287 -5.60 17.56 9.06
C ASN A 287 -4.60 17.36 7.90
N GLY A 288 -4.72 16.27 7.12
CA GLY A 288 -3.82 15.99 6.02
C GLY A 288 -2.39 15.64 6.45
N TRP A 289 -2.21 15.10 7.67
CA TRP A 289 -0.90 14.63 8.16
C TRP A 289 -0.54 13.25 7.63
N VAL A 290 -1.48 12.54 7.05
CA VAL A 290 -1.25 11.32 6.27
C VAL A 290 -1.81 11.50 4.86
N ASP A 291 -1.16 10.90 3.87
CA ASP A 291 -1.55 11.00 2.46
C ASP A 291 -2.49 9.87 2.03
N TYR A 292 -2.44 8.73 2.71
CA TYR A 292 -3.37 7.62 2.51
C TYR A 292 -3.54 6.80 3.79
N ASN A 293 -4.65 6.06 3.86
CA ASN A 293 -5.02 5.23 4.99
C ASN A 293 -5.38 3.82 4.51
N ILE A 294 -4.83 2.78 5.17
CA ILE A 294 -5.10 1.36 4.88
C ILE A 294 -5.54 0.63 6.15
N PRO A 295 -6.76 0.85 6.67
CA PRO A 295 -7.21 0.15 7.86
C PRO A 295 -7.17 -1.37 7.66
N GLN A 296 -6.66 -2.10 8.64
CA GLN A 296 -6.48 -3.56 8.63
C GLN A 296 -7.80 -4.26 8.93
N VAL A 297 -8.71 -4.31 7.94
CA VAL A 297 -10.02 -4.97 8.07
C VAL A 297 -9.87 -6.47 7.77
N TYR A 298 -9.20 -7.19 8.67
CA TYR A 298 -8.77 -8.58 8.44
C TYR A 298 -9.84 -9.63 8.72
N TRP A 299 -11.02 -9.25 9.21
CA TRP A 299 -12.11 -10.16 9.52
C TRP A 299 -12.91 -10.61 8.31
N GLU A 300 -13.73 -11.62 8.50
CA GLU A 300 -14.71 -12.11 7.53
C GLU A 300 -15.98 -11.24 7.52
N ILE A 301 -16.72 -11.31 6.42
CA ILE A 301 -18.12 -10.86 6.37
C ILE A 301 -18.92 -11.76 7.30
N GLY A 302 -19.72 -11.14 8.18
CA GLY A 302 -20.50 -11.84 9.20
C GLY A 302 -19.73 -12.13 10.51
N HIS A 303 -18.53 -11.58 10.70
CA HIS A 303 -17.82 -11.73 11.98
C HIS A 303 -18.59 -11.04 13.12
N PRO A 304 -18.94 -11.74 14.23
CA PRO A 304 -19.87 -11.22 15.23
C PRO A 304 -19.41 -9.95 15.94
N ALA A 305 -18.10 -9.79 16.14
CA ALA A 305 -17.51 -8.64 16.85
C ALA A 305 -16.93 -7.56 15.94
N ALA A 306 -16.62 -7.89 14.68
CA ALA A 306 -15.91 -6.99 13.76
C ALA A 306 -16.24 -7.34 12.30
N ASP A 307 -17.53 -7.26 11.96
CA ASP A 307 -17.99 -7.60 10.61
C ASP A 307 -17.34 -6.74 9.55
N TYR A 308 -16.79 -7.39 8.52
CA TYR A 308 -16.10 -6.75 7.42
C TYR A 308 -16.96 -5.73 6.67
N ASP A 309 -18.21 -6.05 6.33
CA ASP A 309 -19.12 -5.14 5.61
C ASP A 309 -19.37 -3.86 6.43
N THR A 310 -19.64 -4.04 7.73
CA THR A 310 -19.83 -2.93 8.68
C THR A 310 -18.60 -2.01 8.73
N LEU A 311 -17.41 -2.57 8.86
CA LEU A 311 -16.17 -1.79 8.97
C LEU A 311 -15.80 -1.08 7.67
N VAL A 312 -15.91 -1.76 6.53
CA VAL A 312 -15.59 -1.17 5.21
C VAL A 312 -16.51 0.01 4.90
N ARG A 313 -17.82 -0.11 5.19
CA ARG A 313 -18.78 1.01 5.04
C ARG A 313 -18.50 2.13 6.02
N TRP A 314 -18.12 1.80 7.25
CA TRP A 314 -17.80 2.81 8.25
C TRP A 314 -16.59 3.63 7.82
N TRP A 315 -15.48 2.97 7.40
CA TRP A 315 -14.29 3.65 6.89
C TRP A 315 -14.59 4.48 5.64
N ALA A 316 -15.36 3.96 4.70
CA ALA A 316 -15.75 4.68 3.49
C ALA A 316 -16.51 5.98 3.81
N LYS A 317 -17.34 5.98 4.86
CA LYS A 317 -18.08 7.16 5.32
C LYS A 317 -17.19 8.19 6.01
N HIS A 318 -16.12 7.77 6.71
CA HIS A 318 -15.33 8.63 7.58
C HIS A 318 -13.92 8.95 7.05
N SER A 319 -13.59 8.47 5.85
CA SER A 319 -12.26 8.65 5.24
C SER A 319 -12.08 10.03 4.60
N ALA A 320 -12.62 11.09 5.07
CA ALA A 320 -12.39 12.46 4.62
C ALA A 320 -11.84 12.60 3.17
N ALA A 321 -11.02 13.60 2.91
CA ALA A 321 -10.43 13.89 1.59
C ALA A 321 -9.07 13.18 1.34
N ARG A 322 -8.81 12.04 1.97
CA ARG A 322 -7.58 11.25 1.77
C ARG A 322 -7.91 9.88 1.17
N PRO A 323 -7.07 9.35 0.25
CA PRO A 323 -7.20 8.02 -0.30
C PRO A 323 -7.35 6.95 0.78
N LEU A 324 -8.39 6.12 0.64
CA LEU A 324 -8.69 4.97 1.50
C LEU A 324 -8.48 3.69 0.70
N TYR A 325 -7.69 2.79 1.23
CA TYR A 325 -7.51 1.43 0.72
C TYR A 325 -7.86 0.44 1.84
N ILE A 326 -8.34 -0.74 1.52
CA ILE A 326 -8.73 -1.72 2.53
C ILE A 326 -7.64 -2.78 2.71
N GLY A 327 -7.11 -2.88 3.92
CA GLY A 327 -6.25 -4.00 4.31
C GLY A 327 -7.05 -5.28 4.42
N GLN A 328 -6.65 -6.33 3.69
CA GLN A 328 -7.40 -7.57 3.55
C GLN A 328 -6.52 -8.79 3.85
N ASP A 329 -6.97 -9.63 4.78
CA ASP A 329 -6.32 -10.90 5.09
C ASP A 329 -6.70 -11.96 4.05
N VAL A 330 -5.68 -12.49 3.35
CA VAL A 330 -5.84 -13.49 2.29
C VAL A 330 -6.36 -14.80 2.86
N MET A 331 -5.69 -15.32 3.91
CA MET A 331 -6.00 -16.62 4.47
C MET A 331 -7.39 -16.65 5.10
N ARG A 332 -7.75 -15.62 5.86
CA ARG A 332 -9.09 -15.53 6.45
C ARG A 332 -10.17 -15.36 5.38
N THR A 333 -9.89 -14.63 4.30
CA THR A 333 -10.83 -14.45 3.19
C THR A 333 -11.18 -15.77 2.50
N VAL A 334 -10.19 -16.66 2.27
CA VAL A 334 -10.44 -17.94 1.60
C VAL A 334 -10.92 -19.04 2.53
N SER A 335 -10.61 -18.98 3.83
CA SER A 335 -11.03 -19.98 4.82
C SER A 335 -12.49 -19.84 5.24
N LYS A 336 -13.19 -18.78 4.87
CA LYS A 336 -14.56 -18.49 5.24
C LYS A 336 -15.50 -18.50 4.03
N ALA A 337 -16.62 -19.20 4.17
CA ALA A 337 -17.66 -19.22 3.17
C ALA A 337 -18.37 -17.85 3.08
N ASP A 338 -18.81 -17.49 1.87
CA ASP A 338 -19.67 -16.33 1.67
C ASP A 338 -21.06 -16.61 2.30
N PRO A 339 -21.55 -15.76 3.23
CA PRO A 339 -22.86 -15.97 3.85
C PRO A 339 -24.03 -16.06 2.87
N LYS A 340 -23.91 -15.42 1.71
CA LYS A 340 -24.94 -15.42 0.65
C LYS A 340 -24.74 -16.50 -0.39
N LYS A 341 -23.53 -17.05 -0.51
CA LYS A 341 -23.13 -18.07 -1.48
C LYS A 341 -22.20 -19.11 -0.82
N PRO A 342 -22.70 -20.00 0.04
CA PRO A 342 -21.88 -20.89 0.87
C PRO A 342 -20.91 -21.81 0.13
N ALA A 343 -21.14 -22.05 -1.17
CA ALA A 343 -20.21 -22.80 -2.03
C ALA A 343 -18.96 -22.01 -2.46
N GLN A 344 -18.87 -20.72 -2.13
CA GLN A 344 -17.77 -19.83 -2.48
C GLN A 344 -17.12 -19.26 -1.23
N HIS A 345 -15.81 -18.95 -1.29
CA HIS A 345 -15.18 -18.13 -0.27
C HIS A 345 -15.51 -16.64 -0.46
N GLN A 346 -15.12 -15.80 0.49
CA GLN A 346 -15.60 -14.42 0.58
C GLN A 346 -14.94 -13.41 -0.37
N MET A 347 -13.92 -13.78 -1.14
CA MET A 347 -13.23 -12.84 -2.02
C MET A 347 -14.15 -12.11 -3.01
N PRO A 348 -15.09 -12.79 -3.74
CA PRO A 348 -16.03 -12.11 -4.63
C PRO A 348 -16.86 -11.05 -3.95
N ALA A 349 -17.43 -11.38 -2.78
CA ALA A 349 -18.28 -10.45 -2.03
C ALA A 349 -17.49 -9.25 -1.51
N LYS A 350 -16.26 -9.45 -1.03
CA LYS A 350 -15.38 -8.37 -0.55
C LYS A 350 -14.98 -7.42 -1.68
N TYR A 351 -14.57 -7.92 -2.85
CA TYR A 351 -14.24 -7.09 -4.02
C TYR A 351 -15.46 -6.33 -4.56
N GLN A 352 -16.63 -6.99 -4.60
CA GLN A 352 -17.88 -6.34 -4.99
C GLN A 352 -18.23 -5.19 -4.04
N LEU A 353 -18.13 -5.41 -2.73
CA LEU A 353 -18.36 -4.38 -1.72
C LEU A 353 -17.41 -3.19 -1.90
N GLN A 354 -16.10 -3.44 -1.95
CA GLN A 354 -15.09 -2.39 -2.11
C GLN A 354 -15.36 -1.53 -3.35
N ARG A 355 -15.57 -2.15 -4.51
CA ARG A 355 -15.81 -1.45 -5.77
C ARG A 355 -17.18 -0.75 -5.85
N SER A 356 -18.14 -1.12 -5.00
CA SER A 356 -19.43 -0.42 -4.89
C SER A 356 -19.36 0.90 -4.11
N LEU A 357 -18.26 1.15 -3.41
CA LEU A 357 -18.05 2.32 -2.54
C LEU A 357 -17.00 3.26 -3.15
N PRO A 358 -17.42 4.42 -3.73
CA PRO A 358 -16.50 5.32 -4.45
C PRO A 358 -15.35 5.88 -3.62
N ALA A 359 -15.49 5.91 -2.28
CA ALA A 359 -14.43 6.36 -1.38
C ALA A 359 -13.26 5.37 -1.29
N ILE A 360 -13.44 4.12 -1.73
CA ILE A 360 -12.41 3.08 -1.65
C ILE A 360 -11.62 3.04 -2.96
N GLY A 361 -10.36 3.44 -2.89
CA GLY A 361 -9.45 3.49 -4.03
C GLY A 361 -8.69 2.18 -4.30
N GLY A 362 -8.97 1.10 -3.58
CA GLY A 362 -8.32 -0.19 -3.75
C GLY A 362 -8.09 -0.97 -2.46
N SER A 363 -7.18 -1.94 -2.49
CA SER A 363 -6.89 -2.80 -1.35
C SER A 363 -5.41 -3.17 -1.25
N CYS A 364 -4.99 -3.56 -0.04
CA CYS A 364 -3.68 -4.11 0.24
C CYS A 364 -3.81 -5.51 0.84
N GLN A 365 -3.06 -6.47 0.31
CA GLN A 365 -3.19 -7.88 0.67
C GLN A 365 -2.21 -8.26 1.81
N TRP A 366 -2.73 -8.76 2.89
CA TRP A 366 -1.96 -9.35 3.96
C TRP A 366 -1.90 -10.86 3.75
N TYR A 367 -0.80 -11.41 3.38
CA TYR A 367 0.50 -10.84 3.01
C TYR A 367 0.93 -11.39 1.65
N ALA A 368 2.01 -10.87 1.08
CA ALA A 368 2.46 -11.20 -0.28
C ALA A 368 2.70 -12.70 -0.52
N ALA A 369 3.40 -13.40 0.40
CA ALA A 369 3.62 -14.83 0.25
C ALA A 369 2.29 -15.61 0.24
N ALA A 370 1.32 -15.24 1.08
CA ALA A 370 0.00 -15.87 1.05
C ALA A 370 -0.75 -15.63 -0.28
N VAL A 371 -0.56 -14.48 -0.95
CA VAL A 371 -1.08 -14.29 -2.31
C VAL A 371 -0.41 -15.24 -3.28
N VAL A 372 0.93 -15.35 -3.23
CA VAL A 372 1.75 -16.18 -4.13
C VAL A 372 1.44 -17.67 -3.96
N ASP A 373 1.20 -18.13 -2.73
CA ASP A 373 0.82 -19.51 -2.40
C ASP A 373 -0.55 -19.91 -2.98
N ASN A 374 -1.33 -18.93 -3.44
CA ASN A 374 -2.58 -19.11 -4.17
C ASN A 374 -3.66 -19.96 -3.44
N PRO A 375 -3.88 -19.81 -2.13
CA PRO A 375 -4.90 -20.58 -1.42
C PRO A 375 -6.29 -20.26 -1.98
N GLY A 376 -7.13 -21.29 -2.18
CA GLY A 376 -8.46 -21.13 -2.75
C GLY A 376 -8.49 -20.43 -4.11
N SER A 377 -7.41 -20.51 -4.90
CA SER A 377 -7.23 -19.82 -6.19
C SER A 377 -7.23 -18.29 -6.06
N TYR A 378 -6.83 -17.73 -4.91
CA TYR A 378 -6.87 -16.29 -4.64
C TYR A 378 -6.07 -15.47 -5.68
N CYS A 379 -4.80 -15.86 -5.90
CA CYS A 379 -3.94 -15.18 -6.87
C CYS A 379 -4.46 -15.29 -8.31
N ASP A 380 -4.98 -16.45 -8.69
CA ASP A 380 -5.58 -16.67 -10.01
C ASP A 380 -6.84 -15.82 -10.21
N MET A 381 -7.65 -15.65 -9.15
CA MET A 381 -8.82 -14.76 -9.21
C MET A 381 -8.41 -13.29 -9.32
N LEU A 382 -7.33 -12.86 -8.64
CA LEU A 382 -6.77 -11.53 -8.87
C LEU A 382 -6.41 -11.37 -10.36
N GLU A 383 -5.56 -12.23 -10.89
CA GLU A 383 -5.05 -12.17 -12.27
C GLU A 383 -6.17 -12.21 -13.31
N LYS A 384 -7.08 -13.19 -13.20
CA LYS A 384 -8.04 -13.50 -14.26
C LYS A 384 -9.36 -12.73 -14.16
N VAL A 385 -9.73 -12.27 -12.94
CA VAL A 385 -11.04 -11.68 -12.69
C VAL A 385 -10.92 -10.23 -12.22
N TYR A 386 -10.27 -9.96 -11.07
CA TYR A 386 -10.33 -8.62 -10.46
C TYR A 386 -9.30 -7.66 -11.04
N HIS A 387 -8.11 -8.13 -11.38
CA HIS A 387 -7.02 -7.34 -11.95
C HIS A 387 -6.73 -7.71 -13.41
N LYS A 388 -7.71 -8.23 -14.12
CA LYS A 388 -7.59 -8.69 -15.52
C LYS A 388 -6.91 -7.67 -16.44
N TYR A 389 -7.09 -6.39 -16.18
CA TYR A 389 -6.44 -5.30 -16.90
C TYR A 389 -5.52 -4.53 -15.95
N PRO A 390 -4.41 -3.97 -16.47
CA PRO A 390 -3.54 -3.10 -15.68
C PRO A 390 -4.30 -1.91 -15.09
N ALA A 391 -3.88 -1.41 -13.94
CA ALA A 391 -4.41 -0.19 -13.37
C ALA A 391 -3.27 0.73 -12.95
N LEU A 392 -3.44 2.02 -13.23
CA LEU A 392 -2.58 3.07 -12.70
C LEU A 392 -2.83 3.22 -11.19
N GLN A 393 -1.84 3.73 -10.47
CA GLN A 393 -2.02 4.16 -9.09
C GLN A 393 -3.04 5.31 -8.98
N PRO A 394 -3.73 5.46 -7.84
CA PRO A 394 -4.53 6.65 -7.57
C PRO A 394 -3.70 7.93 -7.63
N ARG A 395 -4.35 9.04 -7.98
CA ARG A 395 -3.75 10.38 -7.95
C ARG A 395 -3.79 10.96 -6.54
N TYR A 396 -2.87 11.89 -6.29
CA TYR A 396 -2.77 12.65 -5.03
C TYR A 396 -2.88 14.16 -5.30
N PRO A 397 -4.04 14.66 -5.78
CA PRO A 397 -4.19 16.03 -6.26
C PRO A 397 -4.01 17.11 -5.19
N PHE A 398 -4.11 16.73 -3.91
CA PHE A 398 -3.83 17.63 -2.79
C PHE A 398 -2.33 17.83 -2.52
N MET A 399 -1.45 16.99 -3.12
CA MET A 399 0.00 17.17 -3.09
C MET A 399 0.47 17.95 -4.33
N ASP A 400 0.01 17.53 -5.51
CA ASP A 400 0.16 18.21 -6.79
C ASP A 400 -0.86 17.64 -7.80
N ASP A 401 -1.51 18.52 -8.59
CA ASP A 401 -2.49 18.14 -9.62
C ASP A 401 -2.03 18.44 -11.05
N LYS A 402 -0.80 18.96 -11.19
CA LYS A 402 -0.23 19.39 -12.46
C LYS A 402 0.44 18.24 -13.18
N ALA A 403 -0.14 17.88 -14.33
CA ALA A 403 0.39 16.78 -15.15
C ALA A 403 1.71 17.17 -15.85
N PRO A 404 2.62 16.19 -16.04
CA PRO A 404 3.85 16.40 -16.81
C PRO A 404 3.53 16.75 -18.26
N LYS A 405 4.51 17.31 -18.97
CA LYS A 405 4.38 17.53 -20.41
C LYS A 405 4.27 16.19 -21.15
N LYS A 406 3.61 16.22 -22.32
CA LYS A 406 3.50 15.04 -23.19
C LYS A 406 4.87 14.58 -23.67
N VAL A 407 5.02 13.27 -23.92
CA VAL A 407 6.19 12.66 -24.56
C VAL A 407 6.43 13.27 -25.95
N ARG A 408 7.64 13.13 -26.45
CA ARG A 408 8.05 13.67 -27.76
C ARG A 408 8.60 12.59 -28.65
N LYS A 409 8.62 12.83 -29.97
CA LYS A 409 9.27 11.98 -30.99
C LYS A 409 8.86 10.49 -30.91
N VAL A 410 7.57 10.21 -30.71
CA VAL A 410 7.08 8.81 -30.72
C VAL A 410 7.24 8.22 -32.10
N LYS A 411 8.11 7.18 -32.25
CA LYS A 411 8.38 6.52 -33.54
C LYS A 411 8.67 5.03 -33.36
N PRO A 412 8.12 4.17 -34.21
CA PRO A 412 8.52 2.78 -34.30
C PRO A 412 9.83 2.65 -35.12
N VAL A 413 10.72 1.77 -34.69
CA VAL A 413 12.04 1.53 -35.32
C VAL A 413 12.33 0.03 -35.23
N TRP A 414 12.85 -0.54 -36.30
CA TRP A 414 13.46 -1.87 -36.32
C TRP A 414 14.87 -1.79 -35.70
N THR A 415 15.13 -2.70 -34.77
CA THR A 415 16.42 -2.88 -34.11
C THR A 415 16.80 -4.36 -34.13
N GLU A 416 17.99 -4.71 -33.65
CA GLU A 416 18.43 -6.10 -33.46
C GLU A 416 17.49 -6.86 -32.49
N ASP A 417 16.92 -6.15 -31.49
CA ASP A 417 15.98 -6.70 -30.51
C ASP A 417 14.52 -6.81 -31.02
N GLY A 418 14.26 -6.38 -32.26
CA GLY A 418 12.95 -6.42 -32.92
C GLY A 418 12.35 -5.04 -33.21
N TYR A 419 11.02 -5.00 -33.37
CA TYR A 419 10.28 -3.78 -33.68
C TYR A 419 9.91 -3.05 -32.40
N ILE A 420 10.43 -1.84 -32.20
CA ILE A 420 10.34 -1.11 -30.95
C ILE A 420 9.72 0.27 -31.17
N LEU A 421 8.77 0.64 -30.33
CA LEU A 421 8.21 1.98 -30.25
C LEU A 421 9.02 2.80 -29.23
N PHE A 422 9.77 3.78 -29.72
CA PHE A 422 10.55 4.71 -28.91
C PHE A 422 9.84 6.04 -28.71
N TRP A 423 10.15 6.71 -27.61
CA TRP A 423 9.79 8.11 -27.38
C TRP A 423 10.88 8.83 -26.61
N THR A 424 10.80 10.14 -26.58
CA THR A 424 11.69 10.99 -25.80
C THR A 424 10.92 11.53 -24.58
N ALA A 425 11.48 11.39 -23.40
CA ALA A 425 10.95 11.99 -22.18
C ALA A 425 10.72 13.51 -22.34
N PRO A 426 9.65 14.06 -21.78
CA PRO A 426 9.47 15.49 -21.73
C PRO A 426 10.50 16.17 -20.80
N LYS A 427 10.91 17.39 -21.11
CA LYS A 427 11.72 18.16 -20.16
C LYS A 427 10.79 18.74 -19.07
N ALA A 428 11.06 18.45 -17.84
CA ALA A 428 10.44 19.05 -16.67
C ALA A 428 11.01 20.47 -16.42
N LYS A 429 10.21 21.33 -15.78
CA LYS A 429 10.66 22.61 -15.23
C LYS A 429 10.90 22.50 -13.73
N ASP A 430 10.13 21.64 -13.08
CA ASP A 430 10.17 21.35 -11.67
C ASP A 430 10.28 19.84 -11.48
N VAL A 431 10.84 19.40 -10.36
CA VAL A 431 10.96 17.98 -10.00
C VAL A 431 9.59 17.30 -9.87
N MET A 432 8.55 18.04 -9.45
CA MET A 432 7.18 17.55 -9.35
C MET A 432 6.54 17.29 -10.73
N ASP A 433 6.96 18.02 -11.77
CA ASP A 433 6.52 17.84 -13.15
C ASP A 433 7.32 16.76 -13.91
N GLU A 434 8.29 16.10 -13.28
CA GLU A 434 9.16 15.12 -13.93
C GLU A 434 8.38 13.86 -14.30
N ALA A 435 8.46 13.47 -15.58
CA ALA A 435 7.89 12.21 -16.05
C ALA A 435 8.79 11.04 -15.62
N VAL A 436 8.29 10.18 -14.77
CA VAL A 436 9.01 9.01 -14.24
C VAL A 436 8.48 7.69 -14.75
N GLN A 437 7.29 7.68 -15.36
CA GLN A 437 6.64 6.50 -15.85
C GLN A 437 5.82 6.83 -17.10
N TYR A 438 5.58 5.84 -17.95
CA TYR A 438 4.83 5.99 -19.20
C TYR A 438 3.76 4.91 -19.30
N VAL A 439 2.63 5.30 -19.91
CA VAL A 439 1.55 4.36 -20.22
C VAL A 439 1.43 4.22 -21.72
N VAL A 440 1.50 2.99 -22.19
CA VAL A 440 1.32 2.64 -23.60
C VAL A 440 -0.05 1.99 -23.78
N TYR A 441 -0.86 2.58 -24.63
CA TYR A 441 -2.18 2.06 -25.02
C TYR A 441 -2.15 1.59 -26.45
N ARG A 442 -2.96 0.56 -26.77
CA ARG A 442 -3.17 0.05 -28.14
C ARG A 442 -4.66 0.05 -28.48
N PHE A 443 -4.99 0.67 -29.59
CA PHE A 443 -6.34 0.73 -30.14
C PHE A 443 -6.35 0.18 -31.56
N GLY A 444 -7.48 -0.36 -32.02
CA GLY A 444 -7.71 -0.66 -33.41
C GLY A 444 -7.58 0.60 -34.30
N ASN A 445 -7.26 0.44 -35.57
CA ASN A 445 -6.96 1.57 -36.47
C ASN A 445 -8.12 2.60 -36.58
N LYS A 446 -9.37 2.12 -36.57
CA LYS A 446 -10.59 2.97 -36.65
C LYS A 446 -11.29 3.16 -35.32
N GLU A 447 -10.80 2.53 -34.24
CA GLU A 447 -11.38 2.59 -32.92
C GLU A 447 -11.18 3.96 -32.27
N ASP A 448 -12.17 4.45 -31.53
CA ASP A 448 -12.05 5.70 -30.78
C ASP A 448 -11.09 5.56 -29.59
N VAL A 449 -10.27 6.59 -29.39
CA VAL A 449 -9.27 6.60 -28.31
C VAL A 449 -9.94 6.95 -26.98
N ASN A 450 -10.26 5.94 -26.20
CA ASN A 450 -10.79 6.07 -24.84
C ASN A 450 -9.72 5.69 -23.80
N LEU A 451 -9.00 6.67 -23.28
CA LEU A 451 -7.98 6.43 -22.25
C LEU A 451 -8.55 6.11 -20.86
N LYS A 452 -9.88 6.13 -20.67
CA LYS A 452 -10.51 5.72 -19.40
C LYS A 452 -10.67 4.22 -19.30
N ASP A 453 -10.64 3.50 -20.42
CA ASP A 453 -10.76 2.05 -20.46
C ASP A 453 -9.38 1.39 -20.28
N PRO A 454 -9.14 0.68 -19.16
CA PRO A 454 -7.86 0.05 -18.89
C PRO A 454 -7.57 -1.15 -19.80
N SER A 455 -8.56 -1.69 -20.52
CA SER A 455 -8.36 -2.83 -21.43
C SER A 455 -7.41 -2.52 -22.59
N HIS A 456 -7.20 -1.24 -22.88
CA HIS A 456 -6.27 -0.77 -23.90
C HIS A 456 -4.84 -0.55 -23.41
N ILE A 457 -4.59 -0.62 -22.09
CA ILE A 457 -3.24 -0.49 -21.54
C ILE A 457 -2.46 -1.77 -21.85
N VAL A 458 -1.38 -1.64 -22.61
CA VAL A 458 -0.50 -2.75 -22.98
C VAL A 458 0.84 -2.72 -22.23
N ALA A 459 1.22 -1.57 -21.67
CA ALA A 459 2.37 -1.44 -20.78
C ALA A 459 2.27 -0.22 -19.87
N ILE A 460 2.81 -0.35 -18.67
CA ILE A 460 3.15 0.72 -17.74
C ILE A 460 4.64 0.53 -17.44
N THR A 461 5.49 1.48 -17.84
CA THR A 461 6.95 1.31 -17.80
C THR A 461 7.67 2.59 -17.41
N ARG A 462 8.86 2.48 -16.84
CA ARG A 462 9.79 3.61 -16.62
C ARG A 462 10.73 3.83 -17.82
N ASP A 463 10.79 2.87 -18.74
CA ASP A 463 11.57 2.98 -19.97
C ASP A 463 10.93 3.90 -21.00
N CYS A 464 11.74 4.51 -21.86
CA CYS A 464 11.29 5.32 -22.99
C CYS A 464 11.07 4.50 -24.27
N PHE A 465 10.72 3.22 -24.13
CA PHE A 465 10.43 2.33 -25.24
C PHE A 465 9.42 1.23 -24.88
N TYR A 466 8.82 0.63 -25.90
CA TYR A 466 7.96 -0.55 -25.80
C TYR A 466 8.21 -1.48 -26.99
N LYS A 467 8.48 -2.75 -26.72
CA LYS A 467 8.64 -3.78 -27.75
C LYS A 467 7.29 -4.13 -28.35
N LEU A 468 7.12 -3.83 -29.61
CA LEU A 468 5.88 -4.07 -30.34
C LEU A 468 5.74 -5.56 -30.67
N PRO A 469 4.54 -6.16 -30.48
CA PRO A 469 4.28 -7.55 -30.85
C PRO A 469 4.07 -7.63 -32.36
N TYR A 470 5.17 -7.61 -33.15
CA TYR A 470 5.11 -7.71 -34.59
C TYR A 470 4.67 -9.10 -35.04
N GLU A 471 3.74 -9.17 -35.99
CA GLU A 471 3.19 -10.41 -36.56
C GLU A 471 3.59 -10.55 -38.01
N ASP A 472 2.83 -9.94 -38.94
CA ASP A 472 3.01 -10.10 -40.40
C ASP A 472 3.07 -8.78 -41.20
N GLY A 473 3.04 -7.65 -40.49
CA GLY A 473 3.06 -6.33 -41.11
C GLY A 473 1.77 -5.91 -41.82
N LYS A 474 0.65 -6.58 -41.60
CA LYS A 474 -0.62 -6.28 -42.27
C LYS A 474 -1.59 -5.48 -41.44
N THR A 475 -1.69 -5.78 -40.13
CA THR A 475 -2.67 -5.18 -39.24
C THR A 475 -2.21 -3.79 -38.76
N LYS A 476 -3.09 -2.80 -38.90
CA LYS A 476 -2.82 -1.42 -38.43
C LYS A 476 -3.42 -1.20 -37.07
N TYR A 477 -2.61 -0.64 -36.16
CA TYR A 477 -3.02 -0.23 -34.84
C TYR A 477 -2.69 1.26 -34.60
N ARG A 478 -3.36 1.84 -33.61
CA ARG A 478 -3.03 3.17 -33.09
C ARG A 478 -2.48 3.01 -31.69
N TYR A 479 -1.19 3.23 -31.53
CA TYR A 479 -0.55 3.33 -30.23
C TYR A 479 -0.66 4.74 -29.70
N VAL A 480 -0.86 4.84 -28.39
CA VAL A 480 -0.96 6.12 -27.67
C VAL A 480 -0.04 6.04 -26.48
N VAL A 481 0.82 7.05 -26.30
CA VAL A 481 1.76 7.12 -25.17
C VAL A 481 1.45 8.38 -24.35
N THR A 482 1.33 8.20 -23.05
CA THR A 482 1.25 9.26 -22.05
C THR A 482 2.40 9.16 -21.07
N ALA A 483 2.70 10.23 -20.36
CA ALA A 483 3.68 10.25 -19.27
C ALA A 483 2.96 10.46 -17.92
N LEU A 484 3.50 9.86 -16.87
CA LEU A 484 3.07 10.03 -15.49
C LEU A 484 4.21 10.63 -14.68
N ASP A 485 3.88 11.57 -13.79
CA ASP A 485 4.78 12.00 -12.71
C ASP A 485 4.73 11.05 -11.50
N ARG A 486 5.45 11.39 -10.44
CA ARG A 486 5.52 10.59 -9.21
C ARG A 486 4.20 10.54 -8.43
N LEU A 487 3.28 11.47 -8.67
CA LEU A 487 1.93 11.52 -8.07
C LEU A 487 0.83 11.03 -9.02
N GLN A 488 1.25 10.39 -10.12
CA GLN A 488 0.36 9.73 -11.09
C GLN A 488 -0.52 10.70 -11.89
N ASN A 489 -0.13 11.99 -12.00
CA ASN A 489 -0.77 12.89 -12.94
C ASN A 489 -0.40 12.51 -14.35
N GLU A 490 -1.39 12.36 -15.22
CA GLU A 490 -1.21 11.83 -16.58
C GLU A 490 -1.19 12.95 -17.62
N SER A 491 -0.16 12.98 -18.44
CA SER A 491 0.05 13.96 -19.49
C SER A 491 -0.99 13.88 -20.63
N LYS A 492 -1.02 14.91 -21.47
CA LYS A 492 -1.69 14.81 -22.77
C LYS A 492 -1.07 13.67 -23.62
N ALA A 493 -1.91 12.98 -24.37
CA ALA A 493 -1.56 11.81 -25.17
C ALA A 493 -0.82 12.18 -26.47
N VAL A 494 0.10 11.32 -26.89
CA VAL A 494 0.71 11.34 -28.23
C VAL A 494 0.35 10.06 -28.97
N LYS A 495 -0.24 10.20 -30.16
CA LYS A 495 -0.76 9.10 -30.99
C LYS A 495 0.23 8.75 -32.09
N LYS A 496 0.42 7.46 -32.37
CA LYS A 496 1.22 6.96 -33.49
C LYS A 496 0.55 5.76 -34.16
N LYS A 497 0.38 5.81 -35.49
CA LYS A 497 -0.05 4.63 -36.26
C LYS A 497 1.14 3.70 -36.42
N VAL A 498 0.93 2.42 -36.20
CA VAL A 498 1.89 1.33 -36.34
C VAL A 498 1.25 0.20 -37.12
N LYS A 499 2.04 -0.49 -37.90
CA LYS A 499 1.62 -1.65 -38.70
C LYS A 499 2.37 -2.86 -38.15
N LEU A 500 1.63 -3.85 -37.62
CA LEU A 500 2.17 -5.05 -36.97
C LEU A 500 1.91 -6.29 -37.81
#